data_e3269454178f69dccda59d315d683965
#
_entry.id   e3269454178f69dccda59d315d683965
#
_cell.length_a   1.000
_cell.length_b   1.000
_cell.length_c   1.000
_cell.angle_alpha   90.00
_cell.angle_beta   90.00
_cell.angle_gamma   90.00
#
_symmetry.space_group_name_H-M   'P 1'
#
loop_
_entity.id
_entity.type
_entity.pdbx_description
1 polymer ?
#
loop_
_entity_poly.entity_id
_entity_poly.type
_entity_poly.pdbx_seq_one_letter_code
_entity_poly.pdbx_strand_id
1 'polypeptide(L)'
;MPGTSIKSALKKWEEANERKAGESKEIKLIGVWPPIEKMEGPFHLLINCEKLSLSTNQITNISNLQAFNSLKVLSLGRNLVKSLYGIEGAAETLEQLWISYNQVDRLKPLRNMLKLKVLYMSHNCVSQWREFEHLSELSCLEDLVFLGNPLEEDETAKGKYREEVTKVRMRYRCS
;
A
#
# COMPACT_ATOMS: atom_id res chain seq x y z
N MET A 1 -20.20 -17.07 -1.96
CA MET A 1 -19.15 -17.97 -2.47
C MET A 1 -17.86 -17.61 -1.75
N PRO A 2 -17.00 -18.58 -1.39
CA PRO A 2 -15.68 -18.22 -0.83
C PRO A 2 -14.86 -17.46 -1.85
N GLY A 3 -14.03 -16.52 -1.38
CA GLY A 3 -13.14 -15.75 -2.21
C GLY A 3 -12.04 -16.60 -2.88
N THR A 4 -11.41 -16.06 -3.91
CA THR A 4 -10.31 -16.73 -4.60
C THR A 4 -9.04 -16.69 -3.74
N SER A 5 -8.39 -17.83 -3.53
CA SER A 5 -7.09 -17.87 -2.85
C SER A 5 -6.00 -17.32 -3.76
N ILE A 6 -4.94 -16.73 -3.15
CA ILE A 6 -3.73 -16.30 -3.88
C ILE A 6 -3.14 -17.44 -4.71
N LYS A 7 -3.11 -18.68 -4.18
CA LYS A 7 -2.61 -19.86 -4.90
C LYS A 7 -3.41 -20.11 -6.19
N SER A 8 -4.73 -20.04 -6.12
CA SER A 8 -5.59 -20.25 -7.30
C SER A 8 -5.45 -19.10 -8.30
N ALA A 9 -5.35 -17.85 -7.82
CA ALA A 9 -5.14 -16.69 -8.67
C ALA A 9 -3.79 -16.73 -9.40
N LEU A 10 -2.72 -17.13 -8.71
CA LEU A 10 -1.39 -17.31 -9.32
C LEU A 10 -1.39 -18.39 -10.39
N LYS A 11 -2.08 -19.53 -10.15
CA LYS A 11 -2.19 -20.59 -11.17
C LYS A 11 -2.85 -20.07 -12.44
N LYS A 12 -3.99 -19.37 -12.32
CA LYS A 12 -4.66 -18.74 -13.48
C LYS A 12 -3.76 -17.71 -14.17
N TRP A 13 -3.01 -16.94 -13.38
CA TRP A 13 -2.07 -15.94 -13.91
C TRP A 13 -0.94 -16.62 -14.70
N GLU A 14 -0.37 -17.73 -14.22
CA GLU A 14 0.66 -18.51 -14.91
C GLU A 14 0.15 -19.06 -16.24
N GLU A 15 -1.07 -19.64 -16.24
CA GLU A 15 -1.74 -20.15 -17.44
C GLU A 15 -1.96 -19.04 -18.48
N ALA A 16 -2.42 -17.85 -18.04
CA ALA A 16 -2.72 -16.74 -18.94
C ALA A 16 -1.45 -16.03 -19.48
N ASN A 17 -0.33 -16.09 -18.78
CA ASN A 17 0.91 -15.40 -19.16
C ASN A 17 1.97 -16.36 -19.71
N GLU A 18 1.71 -17.66 -19.75
CA GLU A 18 2.62 -18.72 -20.23
C GLU A 18 4.02 -18.66 -19.56
N ARG A 19 4.05 -18.29 -18.26
CA ARG A 19 5.29 -18.18 -17.49
C ARG A 19 5.06 -18.48 -16.01
N LYS A 20 6.14 -18.88 -15.33
CA LYS A 20 6.09 -19.13 -13.88
C LYS A 20 6.09 -17.85 -13.08
N ALA A 21 5.22 -17.78 -12.07
CA ALA A 21 5.13 -16.64 -11.18
C ALA A 21 6.45 -16.39 -10.42
N GLY A 22 7.13 -17.46 -9.99
CA GLY A 22 8.42 -17.36 -9.27
C GLY A 22 9.57 -16.78 -10.11
N GLU A 23 9.48 -16.79 -11.43
CA GLU A 23 10.48 -16.23 -12.35
C GLU A 23 10.14 -14.78 -12.74
N SER A 24 8.95 -14.30 -12.37
CA SER A 24 8.41 -13.02 -12.86
C SER A 24 8.70 -11.89 -11.89
N LYS A 25 9.14 -10.76 -12.45
CA LYS A 25 9.37 -9.51 -11.69
C LYS A 25 8.08 -8.74 -11.41
N GLU A 26 7.06 -8.93 -12.23
CA GLU A 26 5.78 -8.25 -12.10
C GLU A 26 4.64 -9.25 -12.13
N ILE A 27 3.76 -9.19 -11.12
CA ILE A 27 2.57 -10.03 -11.00
C ILE A 27 1.34 -9.15 -10.78
N LYS A 28 0.34 -9.34 -11.62
CA LYS A 28 -0.93 -8.61 -11.57
C LYS A 28 -2.09 -9.57 -11.31
N LEU A 29 -2.66 -9.50 -10.11
CA LEU A 29 -3.87 -10.22 -9.69
C LEU A 29 -5.00 -9.20 -9.47
N ILE A 30 -5.29 -8.41 -10.50
CA ILE A 30 -6.22 -7.28 -10.46
C ILE A 30 -7.62 -7.77 -10.80
N GLY A 31 -8.62 -7.37 -10.00
CA GLY A 31 -10.03 -7.64 -10.30
C GLY A 31 -10.35 -9.14 -10.42
N VAL A 32 -9.73 -9.96 -9.59
CA VAL A 32 -9.95 -11.42 -9.62
C VAL A 32 -11.40 -11.76 -9.24
N TRP A 33 -11.99 -12.72 -9.92
CA TRP A 33 -13.35 -13.17 -9.61
C TRP A 33 -13.42 -14.67 -9.31
N PRO A 34 -14.06 -15.10 -8.20
CA PRO A 34 -14.44 -14.28 -7.03
C PRO A 34 -13.25 -13.48 -6.45
N PRO A 35 -13.47 -12.32 -5.76
CA PRO A 35 -12.39 -11.45 -5.33
C PRO A 35 -11.49 -12.12 -4.28
N ILE A 36 -10.22 -11.71 -4.25
CA ILE A 36 -9.28 -12.11 -3.21
C ILE A 36 -9.63 -11.35 -1.93
N GLU A 37 -9.83 -12.07 -0.81
CA GLU A 37 -10.18 -11.49 0.49
C GLU A 37 -8.99 -11.44 1.46
N LYS A 38 -8.02 -12.36 1.29
CA LYS A 38 -6.88 -12.52 2.20
C LYS A 38 -5.56 -12.60 1.45
N MET A 39 -4.54 -11.97 1.99
CA MET A 39 -3.18 -12.08 1.51
C MET A 39 -2.51 -13.34 2.10
N GLU A 40 -3.10 -14.50 1.84
CA GLU A 40 -2.61 -15.81 2.28
C GLU A 40 -2.28 -16.68 1.06
N GLY A 41 -1.03 -17.14 0.97
CA GLY A 41 -0.62 -17.95 -0.18
C GLY A 41 0.89 -18.21 -0.23
N PRO A 42 1.35 -18.85 -1.30
CA PRO A 42 2.73 -19.26 -1.45
C PRO A 42 3.64 -18.10 -1.91
N PHE A 43 3.60 -16.96 -1.22
CA PHE A 43 4.41 -15.79 -1.57
C PHE A 43 5.91 -16.06 -1.51
N HIS A 44 6.35 -17.03 -0.73
CA HIS A 44 7.74 -17.49 -0.69
C HIS A 44 8.25 -18.02 -2.04
N LEU A 45 7.36 -18.38 -2.97
CA LEU A 45 7.73 -18.76 -4.34
C LEU A 45 8.02 -17.55 -5.23
N LEU A 46 7.59 -16.33 -4.83
CA LEU A 46 7.69 -15.11 -5.60
C LEU A 46 8.98 -14.33 -5.30
N ILE A 47 10.11 -15.04 -5.20
CA ILE A 47 11.40 -14.49 -4.77
C ILE A 47 11.92 -13.36 -5.66
N ASN A 48 11.58 -13.38 -6.95
CA ASN A 48 12.01 -12.39 -7.94
C ASN A 48 10.98 -11.24 -8.12
N CYS A 49 9.82 -11.31 -7.44
CA CYS A 49 8.77 -10.33 -7.63
C CYS A 49 9.19 -8.96 -7.09
N GLU A 50 9.33 -8.00 -7.99
CA GLU A 50 9.60 -6.60 -7.66
C GLU A 50 8.31 -5.76 -7.61
N LYS A 51 7.27 -6.17 -8.34
CA LYS A 51 5.98 -5.46 -8.42
C LYS A 51 4.82 -6.43 -8.26
N LEU A 52 4.01 -6.22 -7.22
CA LEU A 52 2.80 -6.99 -6.96
C LEU A 52 1.58 -6.06 -7.00
N SER A 53 0.62 -6.35 -7.87
CA SER A 53 -0.67 -5.68 -7.87
C SER A 53 -1.79 -6.64 -7.46
N LEU A 54 -2.50 -6.26 -6.41
CA LEU A 54 -3.68 -6.91 -5.86
C LEU A 54 -4.89 -5.96 -5.89
N SER A 55 -4.85 -4.94 -6.73
CA SER A 55 -5.88 -3.90 -6.80
C SER A 55 -7.24 -4.47 -7.23
N THR A 56 -8.33 -3.80 -6.81
CA THR A 56 -9.71 -4.16 -7.16
C THR A 56 -10.05 -5.59 -6.70
N ASN A 57 -9.85 -5.84 -5.41
CA ASN A 57 -10.21 -7.06 -4.71
C ASN A 57 -11.01 -6.72 -3.43
N GLN A 58 -11.10 -7.62 -2.47
CA GLN A 58 -11.76 -7.42 -1.16
C GLN A 58 -10.81 -7.68 0.02
N ILE A 59 -9.53 -7.36 -0.15
CA ILE A 59 -8.52 -7.57 0.87
C ILE A 59 -8.77 -6.63 2.05
N THR A 60 -8.83 -7.21 3.26
CA THR A 60 -9.07 -6.47 4.50
C THR A 60 -7.80 -6.22 5.31
N ASN A 61 -6.80 -7.10 5.21
CA ASN A 61 -5.57 -7.03 6.00
C ASN A 61 -4.34 -7.26 5.13
N ILE A 62 -3.28 -6.51 5.41
CA ILE A 62 -1.95 -6.71 4.80
C ILE A 62 -1.23 -7.78 5.61
N SER A 63 -0.69 -8.79 4.95
CA SER A 63 0.05 -9.86 5.62
C SER A 63 1.03 -10.57 4.70
N ASN A 64 1.95 -11.34 5.29
CA ASN A 64 2.91 -12.21 4.59
C ASN A 64 3.90 -11.48 3.67
N LEU A 65 4.09 -10.17 3.83
CA LEU A 65 5.03 -9.40 3.02
C LEU A 65 6.50 -9.72 3.32
N GLN A 66 6.80 -10.27 4.49
CA GLN A 66 8.14 -10.77 4.85
C GLN A 66 8.64 -11.92 3.95
N ALA A 67 7.75 -12.52 3.17
CA ALA A 67 8.11 -13.56 2.20
C ALA A 67 8.78 -13.00 0.94
N PHE A 68 8.72 -11.68 0.72
CA PHE A 68 9.30 -11.04 -0.46
C PHE A 68 10.68 -10.46 -0.17
N ASN A 69 11.67 -10.86 -0.95
CA ASN A 69 13.05 -10.35 -0.83
C ASN A 69 13.34 -9.15 -1.73
N SER A 70 12.49 -8.90 -2.72
CA SER A 70 12.76 -7.92 -3.80
C SER A 70 11.59 -6.97 -4.08
N LEU A 71 10.52 -6.99 -3.26
CA LEU A 71 9.30 -6.23 -3.54
C LEU A 71 9.54 -4.72 -3.37
N LYS A 72 9.45 -3.99 -4.47
CA LYS A 72 9.61 -2.54 -4.54
C LYS A 72 8.29 -1.80 -4.69
N VAL A 73 7.31 -2.40 -5.36
CA VAL A 73 6.02 -1.79 -5.64
C VAL A 73 4.89 -2.70 -5.19
N LEU A 74 4.05 -2.22 -4.28
CA LEU A 74 2.84 -2.90 -3.83
C LEU A 74 1.61 -2.05 -4.17
N SER A 75 0.70 -2.61 -4.95
CA SER A 75 -0.57 -1.95 -5.29
C SER A 75 -1.75 -2.73 -4.67
N LEU A 76 -2.46 -2.05 -3.77
CA LEU A 76 -3.63 -2.51 -3.04
C LEU A 76 -4.85 -1.58 -3.24
N GLY A 77 -4.82 -0.74 -4.27
CA GLY A 77 -5.90 0.21 -4.54
C GLY A 77 -7.26 -0.49 -4.74
N ARG A 78 -8.36 0.15 -4.31
CA ARG A 78 -9.72 -0.41 -4.41
C ARG A 78 -9.83 -1.77 -3.73
N ASN A 79 -9.58 -1.78 -2.42
CA ASN A 79 -9.75 -2.90 -1.51
C ASN A 79 -10.52 -2.46 -0.24
N LEU A 80 -10.51 -3.26 0.80
CA LEU A 80 -11.19 -3.01 2.07
C LEU A 80 -10.20 -2.88 3.24
N VAL A 81 -8.96 -2.49 2.96
CA VAL A 81 -7.89 -2.40 3.96
C VAL A 81 -8.19 -1.28 4.95
N LYS A 82 -8.26 -1.63 6.25
CA LYS A 82 -8.48 -0.68 7.35
C LYS A 82 -7.20 -0.32 8.08
N SER A 83 -6.24 -1.22 8.09
CA SER A 83 -5.00 -1.07 8.84
C SER A 83 -3.79 -1.36 7.98
N LEU A 84 -2.73 -0.57 8.17
CA LEU A 84 -1.44 -0.77 7.52
C LEU A 84 -0.52 -1.73 8.31
N TYR A 85 -0.96 -2.30 9.42
CA TYR A 85 -0.20 -3.35 10.09
C TYR A 85 0.07 -4.52 9.14
N GLY A 86 1.31 -5.03 9.16
CA GLY A 86 1.80 -6.03 8.21
C GLY A 86 2.61 -5.45 7.06
N ILE A 87 2.54 -4.11 6.82
CA ILE A 87 3.36 -3.44 5.80
C ILE A 87 4.85 -3.47 6.14
N GLU A 88 5.17 -3.48 7.44
CA GLU A 88 6.52 -3.56 7.96
C GLU A 88 7.27 -4.81 7.50
N GLY A 89 6.58 -5.86 7.08
CA GLY A 89 7.18 -7.04 6.46
C GLY A 89 7.95 -6.74 5.16
N ALA A 90 7.71 -5.60 4.53
CA ALA A 90 8.41 -5.13 3.33
C ALA A 90 9.25 -3.86 3.58
N ALA A 91 9.53 -3.49 4.84
CA ALA A 91 10.20 -2.23 5.17
C ALA A 91 11.57 -2.05 4.50
N GLU A 92 12.31 -3.15 4.31
CA GLU A 92 13.66 -3.15 3.73
C GLU A 92 13.70 -3.00 2.21
N THR A 93 12.55 -3.13 1.53
CA THR A 93 12.55 -3.20 0.06
C THR A 93 11.54 -2.29 -0.61
N LEU A 94 10.41 -1.97 0.07
CA LEU A 94 9.29 -1.28 -0.55
C LEU A 94 9.61 0.20 -0.80
N GLU A 95 9.51 0.61 -2.06
CA GLU A 95 9.72 1.97 -2.51
C GLU A 95 8.40 2.67 -2.88
N GLN A 96 7.37 1.93 -3.28
CA GLN A 96 6.09 2.50 -3.70
C GLN A 96 4.92 1.72 -3.10
N LEU A 97 4.00 2.43 -2.46
CA LEU A 97 2.74 1.89 -1.95
C LEU A 97 1.56 2.63 -2.60
N TRP A 98 0.73 1.91 -3.33
CA TRP A 98 -0.50 2.42 -3.95
C TRP A 98 -1.71 1.80 -3.26
N ILE A 99 -2.34 2.57 -2.35
CA ILE A 99 -3.41 2.09 -1.47
C ILE A 99 -4.66 2.99 -1.51
N SER A 100 -4.84 3.74 -2.59
CA SER A 100 -6.00 4.60 -2.80
C SER A 100 -7.31 3.81 -2.81
N TYR A 101 -8.41 4.44 -2.38
CA TYR A 101 -9.73 3.81 -2.28
C TYR A 101 -9.72 2.60 -1.34
N ASN A 102 -9.38 2.85 -0.08
CA ASN A 102 -9.41 1.91 1.04
C ASN A 102 -10.07 2.56 2.28
N GLN A 103 -9.89 1.99 3.46
CA GLN A 103 -10.48 2.46 4.71
C GLN A 103 -9.42 2.75 5.78
N VAL A 104 -8.20 3.10 5.35
CA VAL A 104 -7.07 3.34 6.25
C VAL A 104 -7.27 4.64 7.02
N ASP A 105 -7.18 4.59 8.35
CA ASP A 105 -7.31 5.74 9.25
C ASP A 105 -6.03 6.02 10.08
N ARG A 106 -5.10 5.07 10.16
CA ARG A 106 -3.88 5.14 10.96
C ARG A 106 -2.64 4.97 10.11
N LEU A 107 -1.69 5.92 10.23
CA LEU A 107 -0.44 5.93 9.45
C LEU A 107 0.80 5.54 10.26
N LYS A 108 0.66 5.34 11.57
CA LYS A 108 1.76 4.93 12.45
C LYS A 108 2.57 3.73 11.93
N PRO A 109 1.99 2.69 11.30
CA PRO A 109 2.78 1.56 10.77
C PRO A 109 3.77 1.94 9.67
N LEU A 110 3.59 3.10 9.00
CA LEU A 110 4.51 3.56 7.96
C LEU A 110 5.84 4.11 8.49
N ARG A 111 5.94 4.44 9.77
CA ARG A 111 7.11 5.12 10.36
C ARG A 111 8.47 4.47 10.04
N ASN A 112 8.48 3.14 9.90
CA ASN A 112 9.70 2.37 9.62
C ASN A 112 9.93 2.09 8.14
N MET A 113 9.09 2.63 7.25
CA MET A 113 9.18 2.42 5.80
C MET A 113 10.17 3.42 5.17
N LEU A 114 11.43 3.39 5.62
CA LEU A 114 12.43 4.42 5.31
C LEU A 114 12.85 4.47 3.83
N LYS A 115 12.54 3.43 3.05
CA LYS A 115 12.80 3.41 1.60
C LYS A 115 11.60 3.86 0.77
N LEU A 116 10.47 4.17 1.41
CA LEU A 116 9.24 4.55 0.71
C LEU A 116 9.39 5.93 0.07
N LYS A 117 9.30 5.98 -1.26
CA LYS A 117 9.43 7.18 -2.10
C LYS A 117 8.07 7.68 -2.58
N VAL A 118 7.15 6.76 -2.87
CA VAL A 118 5.85 7.08 -3.45
C VAL A 118 4.74 6.48 -2.58
N LEU A 119 3.82 7.33 -2.13
CA LEU A 119 2.63 6.91 -1.38
C LEU A 119 1.37 7.50 -2.02
N TYR A 120 0.57 6.66 -2.68
CA TYR A 120 -0.74 7.03 -3.20
C TYR A 120 -1.83 6.45 -2.31
N MET A 121 -2.49 7.32 -1.51
CA MET A 121 -3.49 6.95 -0.53
C MET A 121 -4.73 7.87 -0.55
N SER A 122 -5.09 8.35 -1.72
CA SER A 122 -6.32 9.12 -1.90
C SER A 122 -7.55 8.29 -1.53
N HIS A 123 -8.62 8.97 -1.09
CA HIS A 123 -9.88 8.33 -0.70
C HIS A 123 -9.68 7.21 0.32
N ASN A 124 -9.10 7.58 1.46
CA ASN A 124 -9.00 6.79 2.68
C ASN A 124 -9.72 7.52 3.84
N CYS A 125 -9.48 7.15 5.09
CA CYS A 125 -10.22 7.63 6.25
C CYS A 125 -9.37 8.42 7.25
N VAL A 126 -8.21 8.94 6.84
CA VAL A 126 -7.34 9.72 7.74
C VAL A 126 -7.98 11.07 8.05
N SER A 127 -8.25 11.33 9.35
CA SER A 127 -8.98 12.52 9.82
C SER A 127 -8.18 13.39 10.80
N GLN A 128 -7.00 12.95 11.24
CA GLN A 128 -6.24 13.62 12.29
C GLN A 128 -4.84 13.98 11.84
N TRP A 129 -4.41 15.22 12.16
CA TRP A 129 -3.03 15.69 11.92
C TRP A 129 -1.98 14.79 12.56
N ARG A 130 -2.24 14.27 13.74
CA ARG A 130 -1.34 13.34 14.45
C ARG A 130 -0.97 12.13 13.60
N GLU A 131 -1.92 11.60 12.82
CA GLU A 131 -1.63 10.46 11.92
C GLU A 131 -0.81 10.94 10.71
N PHE A 132 -1.16 12.09 10.13
CA PHE A 132 -0.41 12.68 9.01
C PHE A 132 1.04 13.00 9.38
N GLU A 133 1.31 13.41 10.63
CA GLU A 133 2.65 13.71 11.13
C GLU A 133 3.59 12.51 11.04
N HIS A 134 3.11 11.27 11.07
CA HIS A 134 3.95 10.10 10.88
C HIS A 134 4.59 10.02 9.50
N LEU A 135 4.03 10.68 8.49
CA LEU A 135 4.62 10.73 7.15
C LEU A 135 5.91 11.56 7.09
N SER A 136 6.11 12.46 8.05
CA SER A 136 7.33 13.25 8.14
C SER A 136 8.56 12.44 8.53
N GLU A 137 8.37 11.27 9.12
CA GLU A 137 9.44 10.33 9.48
C GLU A 137 9.96 9.55 8.25
N LEU A 138 9.23 9.60 7.11
CA LEU A 138 9.62 8.96 5.85
C LEU A 138 10.65 9.82 5.10
N SER A 139 11.92 9.61 5.41
CA SER A 139 13.04 10.43 4.90
C SER A 139 13.18 10.42 3.37
N CYS A 140 12.73 9.35 2.70
CA CYS A 140 12.80 9.18 1.25
C CYS A 140 11.49 9.53 0.53
N LEU A 141 10.43 9.98 1.22
CA LEU A 141 9.15 10.26 0.58
C LEU A 141 9.23 11.49 -0.34
N GLU A 142 9.02 11.25 -1.63
CA GLU A 142 9.11 12.24 -2.72
C GLU A 142 7.73 12.59 -3.27
N ASP A 143 6.84 11.61 -3.41
CA ASP A 143 5.53 11.77 -4.04
C ASP A 143 4.42 11.24 -3.12
N LEU A 144 3.44 12.09 -2.85
CA LEU A 144 2.30 11.81 -1.97
C LEU A 144 0.99 12.26 -2.61
N VAL A 145 0.06 11.33 -2.79
CA VAL A 145 -1.34 11.63 -3.14
C VAL A 145 -2.24 11.32 -1.95
N PHE A 146 -2.84 12.38 -1.34
CA PHE A 146 -3.62 12.30 -0.11
C PHE A 146 -5.06 12.83 -0.26
N LEU A 147 -5.45 13.24 -1.45
CA LEU A 147 -6.75 13.82 -1.79
C LEU A 147 -7.92 12.92 -1.35
N GLY A 148 -9.02 13.50 -0.86
CA GLY A 148 -10.23 12.77 -0.50
C GLY A 148 -10.10 11.98 0.82
N ASN A 149 -9.15 12.35 1.69
CA ASN A 149 -9.17 11.97 3.10
C ASN A 149 -9.92 13.04 3.91
N PRO A 150 -10.66 12.68 4.97
CA PRO A 150 -11.41 13.66 5.77
C PRO A 150 -10.55 14.83 6.26
N LEU A 151 -9.31 14.58 6.67
CA LEU A 151 -8.37 15.63 7.07
C LEU A 151 -8.10 16.63 5.94
N GLU A 152 -7.88 16.16 4.73
CA GLU A 152 -7.60 17.02 3.57
C GLU A 152 -8.81 17.84 3.19
N GLU A 153 -10.00 17.23 3.17
CA GLU A 153 -11.26 17.88 2.83
C GLU A 153 -11.62 18.99 3.86
N ASP A 154 -11.53 18.68 5.16
CA ASP A 154 -11.81 19.61 6.26
C ASP A 154 -10.85 20.82 6.25
N GLU A 155 -9.56 20.59 6.08
CA GLU A 155 -8.57 21.66 6.09
C GLU A 155 -8.56 22.47 4.78
N THR A 156 -8.91 21.85 3.66
CA THR A 156 -9.11 22.55 2.38
C THR A 156 -10.31 23.47 2.46
N ALA A 157 -11.42 23.03 3.07
CA ALA A 157 -12.60 23.87 3.30
C ALA A 157 -12.28 25.09 4.20
N LYS A 158 -11.31 24.98 5.11
CA LYS A 158 -10.79 26.10 5.94
C LYS A 158 -9.73 26.95 5.23
N GLY A 159 -9.28 26.56 4.03
CA GLY A 159 -8.21 27.23 3.30
C GLY A 159 -6.81 27.05 3.89
N LYS A 160 -6.61 26.07 4.80
CA LYS A 160 -5.39 25.90 5.59
C LYS A 160 -4.53 24.68 5.19
N TYR A 161 -5.05 23.76 4.41
CA TYR A 161 -4.39 22.47 4.15
C TYR A 161 -2.92 22.61 3.68
N ARG A 162 -2.69 23.45 2.66
CA ARG A 162 -1.32 23.63 2.11
C ARG A 162 -0.34 24.22 3.13
N GLU A 163 -0.79 25.17 3.95
CA GLU A 163 0.02 25.79 4.99
C GLU A 163 0.41 24.77 6.05
N GLU A 164 -0.56 24.00 6.56
CA GLU A 164 -0.34 23.01 7.60
C GLU A 164 0.55 21.85 7.14
N VAL A 165 0.34 21.33 5.92
CA VAL A 165 1.23 20.31 5.31
C VAL A 165 2.68 20.81 5.23
N THR A 166 2.87 22.08 4.85
CA THR A 166 4.21 22.68 4.77
C THR A 166 4.87 22.75 6.14
N LYS A 167 4.11 23.12 7.19
CA LYS A 167 4.62 23.16 8.57
C LYS A 167 5.05 21.78 9.07
N VAL A 168 4.26 20.72 8.78
CA VAL A 168 4.60 19.34 9.12
C VAL A 168 5.92 18.94 8.44
N ARG A 169 6.05 19.20 7.13
CA ARG A 169 7.24 18.85 6.34
C ARG A 169 8.50 19.61 6.82
N MET A 170 8.37 20.88 7.25
CA MET A 170 9.51 21.69 7.72
C MET A 170 9.99 21.28 9.11
N ARG A 171 9.13 20.84 10.02
CA ARG A 171 9.53 20.46 11.39
C ARG A 171 10.60 19.37 11.41
N TYR A 172 10.70 18.54 10.39
CA TYR A 172 11.56 17.35 10.36
C TYR A 172 12.72 17.42 9.36
N ARG A 173 12.79 18.48 8.53
CA ARG A 173 13.97 18.75 7.69
C ARG A 173 15.09 19.53 8.41
N CYS A 174 14.82 20.06 9.61
CA CYS A 174 15.73 20.90 10.37
C CYS A 174 16.26 20.25 11.66
N SER A 175 16.12 18.93 11.81
CA SER A 175 16.66 18.16 12.96
C SER A 175 17.73 17.19 12.54
#